data_3f41954bc838db193b8301d763ba1816
#
_entry.id   3f41954bc838db193b8301d763ba1816
#
_cell.length_a   1.000
_cell.length_b   1.000
_cell.length_c   1.000
_cell.angle_alpha   90.00
_cell.angle_beta   90.00
_cell.angle_gamma   90.00
#
_symmetry.space_group_name_H-M   'P 1'
#
loop_
_entity.id
_entity.type
_entity.pdbx_description
1 polymer ?
#
loop_
_entity_poly.entity_id
_entity_poly.type
_entity_poly.pdbx_seq_one_letter_code
_entity_poly.pdbx_strand_id
1 'polypeptide(L)'
;MRATHAMPLKHRWLNASLAVGSLALLAACEQKNFESLPAIPVEQLEVLGVQTPIKSVHFRDRDGEGLLVLSRSDGQAVDAESEQEVDKVELKATLYGRATEGDGFKPRWQIEQETTCPGLDLDVDFYNDVSDVGDLNKDGIAEVTVASHSFCGGGIDPHDIAIEMREGQASYTITGQSLITPAGEEPIGGEREDSASLKNAAPVLREHMNAVWQQVFKRPWSEASPPSDDDPDDEAP
;
A
#
# COMPACT_ATOMS: atom_id res chain seq x y z
N MET A 1 -94.58 52.54 -14.10
CA MET A 1 -94.40 51.60 -13.04
C MET A 1 -93.82 50.29 -13.58
N ARG A 2 -92.62 50.10 -13.59
CA ARG A 2 -91.91 48.82 -13.64
C ARG A 2 -90.38 49.13 -13.80
N ALA A 3 -89.62 48.90 -12.79
CA ALA A 3 -88.23 49.05 -12.74
C ALA A 3 -87.58 47.82 -13.43
N THR A 4 -86.61 48.01 -14.33
CA THR A 4 -85.77 46.96 -14.89
C THR A 4 -84.38 47.13 -14.32
N HIS A 5 -83.97 46.11 -13.58
CA HIS A 5 -82.66 45.99 -13.01
C HIS A 5 -81.66 45.49 -14.09
N ALA A 6 -80.60 46.22 -14.31
CA ALA A 6 -79.46 45.81 -15.10
C ALA A 6 -78.39 45.12 -14.17
N MET A 7 -78.00 43.93 -14.52
CA MET A 7 -76.86 43.22 -13.89
C MET A 7 -75.52 43.64 -14.48
N PRO A 8 -74.48 43.84 -13.66
CA PRO A 8 -73.12 44.09 -14.17
C PRO A 8 -72.40 42.78 -14.52
N LEU A 9 -71.74 42.78 -15.71
CA LEU A 9 -70.80 41.74 -16.15
C LEU A 9 -69.55 41.75 -15.25
N LYS A 10 -69.25 40.60 -14.66
CA LYS A 10 -67.99 40.36 -13.98
C LYS A 10 -66.90 39.92 -15.01
N HIS A 11 -65.90 40.75 -15.22
CA HIS A 11 -64.70 40.37 -15.93
C HIS A 11 -63.86 39.38 -15.09
N ARG A 12 -63.67 38.16 -15.59
CA ARG A 12 -62.74 37.17 -15.05
C ARG A 12 -61.36 37.45 -15.65
N TRP A 13 -60.45 37.92 -14.81
CA TRP A 13 -59.02 37.98 -15.12
C TRP A 13 -58.43 36.55 -14.98
N LEU A 14 -57.95 36.00 -16.09
CA LEU A 14 -57.14 34.79 -16.08
C LEU A 14 -55.71 35.18 -15.68
N ASN A 15 -55.28 34.86 -14.51
CA ASN A 15 -53.89 34.89 -14.10
C ASN A 15 -53.19 33.69 -14.68
N ALA A 16 -52.39 33.87 -15.74
CA ALA A 16 -51.45 32.91 -16.26
C ALA A 16 -50.20 32.98 -15.36
N SER A 17 -50.07 32.05 -14.43
CA SER A 17 -48.84 31.85 -13.66
C SER A 17 -47.81 31.13 -14.55
N LEU A 18 -46.79 31.87 -14.99
CA LEU A 18 -45.57 31.26 -15.59
C LEU A 18 -44.78 30.59 -14.47
N ALA A 19 -44.84 29.28 -14.42
CA ALA A 19 -43.93 28.46 -13.63
C ALA A 19 -42.55 28.43 -14.32
N VAL A 20 -41.62 29.24 -13.85
CA VAL A 20 -40.20 29.14 -14.22
C VAL A 20 -39.64 27.95 -13.53
N GLY A 21 -39.56 26.82 -14.25
CA GLY A 21 -38.86 25.62 -13.80
C GLY A 21 -37.36 25.86 -13.75
N SER A 22 -36.82 26.10 -12.54
CA SER A 22 -35.37 26.08 -12.32
C SER A 22 -34.89 24.64 -12.48
N LEU A 23 -34.29 24.33 -13.66
CA LEU A 23 -33.50 23.14 -13.86
C LEU A 23 -32.19 23.31 -13.06
N ALA A 24 -32.18 22.77 -11.83
CA ALA A 24 -30.95 22.60 -11.07
C ALA A 24 -30.13 21.54 -11.82
N LEU A 25 -29.12 21.96 -12.57
CA LEU A 25 -28.04 21.10 -13.04
C LEU A 25 -27.29 20.60 -11.79
N LEU A 26 -27.66 19.40 -11.34
CA LEU A 26 -26.82 18.61 -10.45
C LEU A 26 -25.58 18.24 -11.28
N ALA A 27 -24.52 19.06 -11.18
CA ALA A 27 -23.19 18.60 -11.52
C ALA A 27 -22.91 17.44 -10.58
N ALA A 28 -23.13 16.20 -11.04
CA ALA A 28 -22.57 15.03 -10.42
C ALA A 28 -21.05 15.23 -10.48
N CYS A 29 -20.43 15.59 -9.35
CA CYS A 29 -19.01 15.38 -9.17
C CYS A 29 -18.80 13.89 -9.39
N GLU A 30 -18.23 13.53 -10.52
CA GLU A 30 -17.76 12.18 -10.79
C GLU A 30 -16.68 11.91 -9.73
N GLN A 31 -17.08 11.20 -8.70
CA GLN A 31 -16.16 10.79 -7.64
C GLN A 31 -15.21 9.82 -8.31
N LYS A 32 -13.97 10.24 -8.51
CA LYS A 32 -12.94 9.35 -9.05
C LYS A 32 -12.76 8.22 -8.05
N ASN A 33 -13.27 7.05 -8.40
CA ASN A 33 -13.13 5.85 -7.63
C ASN A 33 -11.73 5.28 -7.83
N PHE A 34 -11.26 4.47 -6.88
CA PHE A 34 -10.04 3.70 -7.02
C PHE A 34 -10.13 2.77 -8.25
N GLU A 35 -9.05 2.71 -9.03
CA GLU A 35 -8.91 1.89 -10.22
C GLU A 35 -7.49 1.31 -10.30
N SER A 36 -7.37 -0.01 -10.43
CA SER A 36 -6.09 -0.64 -10.77
C SER A 36 -5.79 -0.40 -12.24
N LEU A 37 -4.58 0.08 -12.54
CA LEU A 37 -4.11 0.37 -13.90
C LEU A 37 -3.14 -0.72 -14.37
N PRO A 38 -2.92 -0.86 -15.70
CA PRO A 38 -1.91 -1.75 -16.23
C PRO A 38 -0.53 -1.46 -15.66
N ALA A 39 0.26 -2.52 -15.45
CA ALA A 39 1.63 -2.39 -14.97
C ALA A 39 2.48 -1.48 -15.87
N ILE A 40 3.33 -0.69 -15.25
CA ILE A 40 4.30 0.15 -15.97
C ILE A 40 5.49 -0.73 -16.39
N PRO A 41 5.94 -0.65 -17.65
CA PRO A 41 7.13 -1.38 -18.12
C PRO A 41 8.37 -1.02 -17.31
N VAL A 42 9.27 -2.01 -17.11
CA VAL A 42 10.49 -1.86 -16.30
C VAL A 42 11.37 -0.71 -16.81
N GLU A 43 11.46 -0.52 -18.13
CA GLU A 43 12.23 0.55 -18.76
C GLU A 43 11.75 1.96 -18.32
N GLN A 44 10.47 2.09 -17.96
CA GLN A 44 9.94 3.36 -17.44
C GLN A 44 10.25 3.52 -15.94
N LEU A 45 10.41 2.43 -15.19
CA LEU A 45 10.85 2.48 -13.79
C LEU A 45 12.32 2.91 -13.70
N GLU A 46 13.16 2.51 -14.65
CA GLU A 46 14.57 2.95 -14.76
C GLU A 46 14.68 4.48 -14.91
N VAL A 47 13.76 5.11 -15.66
CA VAL A 47 13.71 6.58 -15.81
C VAL A 47 13.42 7.28 -14.47
N LEU A 48 12.73 6.60 -13.54
CA LEU A 48 12.50 7.08 -12.17
C LEU A 48 13.70 6.84 -11.25
N GLY A 49 14.78 6.25 -11.75
CA GLY A 49 15.97 5.90 -10.98
C GLY A 49 15.79 4.63 -10.13
N VAL A 50 14.74 3.86 -10.37
CA VAL A 50 14.53 2.59 -9.66
C VAL A 50 15.42 1.53 -10.25
N GLN A 51 16.32 1.00 -9.41
CA GLN A 51 17.13 -0.17 -9.75
C GLN A 51 16.50 -1.41 -9.09
N THR A 52 16.64 -2.57 -9.77
CA THR A 52 16.19 -3.86 -9.24
C THR A 52 14.75 -3.85 -8.67
N PRO A 53 13.73 -3.42 -9.44
CA PRO A 53 12.35 -3.47 -8.97
C PRO A 53 11.90 -4.93 -8.87
N ILE A 54 11.31 -5.30 -7.74
CA ILE A 54 10.76 -6.65 -7.50
C ILE A 54 9.25 -6.69 -7.63
N LYS A 55 8.58 -5.56 -7.37
CA LYS A 55 7.13 -5.40 -7.56
C LYS A 55 6.80 -3.96 -7.91
N SER A 56 5.82 -3.76 -8.79
CA SER A 56 5.17 -2.47 -8.96
C SER A 56 3.65 -2.61 -9.02
N VAL A 57 2.94 -1.63 -8.46
CA VAL A 57 1.46 -1.54 -8.50
C VAL A 57 1.09 -0.16 -9.01
N HIS A 58 0.43 -0.11 -10.15
CA HIS A 58 -0.03 1.12 -10.78
C HIS A 58 -1.53 1.26 -10.59
N PHE A 59 -1.97 2.44 -10.13
CA PHE A 59 -3.37 2.69 -9.80
C PHE A 59 -3.75 4.15 -10.04
N ARG A 60 -5.03 4.43 -9.99
CA ARG A 60 -5.62 5.77 -9.95
C ARG A 60 -6.57 5.85 -8.79
N ASP A 61 -6.51 6.96 -8.07
CA ASP A 61 -7.42 7.29 -6.99
C ASP A 61 -7.92 8.74 -7.14
N ARG A 62 -8.57 9.28 -6.10
CA ARG A 62 -9.06 10.66 -6.08
C ARG A 62 -7.94 11.70 -6.22
N ASP A 63 -6.75 11.41 -5.75
CA ASP A 63 -5.59 12.30 -5.75
C ASP A 63 -4.75 12.21 -7.04
N GLY A 64 -5.15 11.38 -8.01
CA GLY A 64 -4.49 11.19 -9.29
C GLY A 64 -3.94 9.80 -9.48
N GLU A 65 -2.88 9.66 -10.28
CA GLU A 65 -2.23 8.37 -10.49
C GLU A 65 -1.15 8.14 -9.45
N GLY A 66 -1.11 6.91 -8.95
CA GLY A 66 -0.13 6.40 -8.02
C GLY A 66 0.63 5.20 -8.59
N LEU A 67 1.89 5.07 -8.22
CA LEU A 67 2.75 3.95 -8.57
C LEU A 67 3.57 3.56 -7.34
N LEU A 68 3.20 2.44 -6.71
CA LEU A 68 4.04 1.82 -5.70
C LEU A 68 5.13 1.00 -6.39
N VAL A 69 6.37 1.16 -5.96
CA VAL A 69 7.49 0.33 -6.43
C VAL A 69 8.24 -0.21 -5.21
N LEU A 70 8.40 -1.52 -5.16
CA LEU A 70 9.25 -2.22 -4.21
C LEU A 70 10.55 -2.60 -4.92
N SER A 71 11.69 -2.32 -4.32
CA SER A 71 13.00 -2.69 -4.83
C SER A 71 13.87 -3.23 -3.69
N ARG A 72 14.80 -4.14 -4.05
CA ARG A 72 15.79 -4.70 -3.15
C ARG A 72 17.16 -4.55 -3.81
N SER A 73 18.17 -4.22 -3.02
CA SER A 73 19.56 -4.28 -3.44
C SER A 73 20.40 -5.01 -2.41
N ASP A 74 21.23 -5.90 -2.90
CA ASP A 74 22.22 -6.64 -2.12
C ASP A 74 23.58 -5.96 -2.31
N GLY A 75 24.38 -5.91 -1.26
CA GLY A 75 25.68 -5.27 -1.29
C GLY A 75 26.50 -5.60 -0.04
N GLN A 76 27.54 -4.81 0.17
CA GLN A 76 28.38 -4.92 1.36
C GLN A 76 28.48 -3.56 2.04
N ALA A 77 28.67 -3.60 3.35
CA ALA A 77 28.98 -2.45 4.19
C ALA A 77 30.21 -2.74 5.04
N VAL A 78 30.83 -1.72 5.59
CA VAL A 78 31.86 -1.90 6.62
C VAL A 78 31.19 -1.81 7.97
N ASP A 79 31.29 -2.89 8.74
CA ASP A 79 30.79 -2.92 10.11
C ASP A 79 31.61 -1.99 11.00
N ALA A 80 30.93 -1.13 11.75
CA ALA A 80 31.57 -0.07 12.51
C ALA A 80 32.39 -0.56 13.73
N GLU A 81 32.11 -1.78 14.23
CA GLU A 81 32.77 -2.34 15.40
C GLU A 81 33.96 -3.23 15.01
N SER A 82 33.77 -4.07 13.99
CA SER A 82 34.79 -5.02 13.55
C SER A 82 35.72 -4.49 12.46
N GLU A 83 35.36 -3.36 11.79
CA GLU A 83 36.01 -2.82 10.60
C GLU A 83 36.09 -3.81 9.42
N GLN A 84 35.21 -4.84 9.41
CA GLN A 84 35.15 -5.87 8.38
C GLN A 84 34.03 -5.57 7.37
N GLU A 85 34.20 -6.04 6.16
CA GLU A 85 33.11 -6.10 5.17
C GLU A 85 32.08 -7.12 5.62
N VAL A 86 30.82 -6.72 5.65
CA VAL A 86 29.65 -7.52 6.03
C VAL A 86 28.58 -7.42 4.96
N ASP A 87 27.79 -8.46 4.82
CA ASP A 87 26.67 -8.47 3.90
C ASP A 87 25.62 -7.44 4.31
N LYS A 88 25.04 -6.80 3.31
CA LYS A 88 24.02 -5.77 3.44
C LYS A 88 22.88 -6.01 2.46
N VAL A 89 21.65 -5.88 2.94
CA VAL A 89 20.45 -5.77 2.10
C VAL A 89 19.74 -4.45 2.38
N GLU A 90 19.34 -3.77 1.33
CA GLU A 90 18.50 -2.57 1.38
C GLU A 90 17.18 -2.83 0.68
N LEU A 91 16.08 -2.66 1.44
CA LEU A 91 14.72 -2.67 0.91
C LEU A 91 14.22 -1.25 0.78
N LYS A 92 13.58 -0.94 -0.35
CA LYS A 92 13.00 0.37 -0.60
C LYS A 92 11.61 0.25 -1.19
N ALA A 93 10.61 0.80 -0.51
CA ALA A 93 9.27 0.97 -1.03
C ALA A 93 9.02 2.46 -1.29
N THR A 94 8.75 2.82 -2.53
CA THR A 94 8.48 4.21 -2.92
C THR A 94 7.11 4.33 -3.55
N LEU A 95 6.27 5.22 -3.03
CA LEU A 95 5.06 5.66 -3.71
C LEU A 95 5.40 6.90 -4.54
N TYR A 96 5.25 6.78 -5.84
CA TYR A 96 5.25 7.91 -6.77
C TYR A 96 3.81 8.35 -7.04
N GLY A 97 3.64 9.62 -7.41
CA GLY A 97 2.35 10.14 -7.82
C GLY A 97 2.46 11.19 -8.91
N ARG A 98 1.40 11.31 -9.74
CA ARG A 98 1.20 12.41 -10.68
C ARG A 98 -0.26 12.85 -10.68
N ALA A 99 -0.50 14.15 -10.90
CA ALA A 99 -1.85 14.68 -10.88
C ALA A 99 -2.60 14.44 -12.19
N THR A 100 -1.89 14.47 -13.32
CA THR A 100 -2.44 14.24 -14.67
C THR A 100 -1.52 13.31 -15.47
N GLU A 101 -2.07 12.64 -16.47
CA GLU A 101 -1.34 11.68 -17.32
C GLU A 101 -0.13 12.30 -18.05
N GLY A 102 -0.14 13.61 -18.33
CA GLY A 102 0.99 14.31 -18.95
C GLY A 102 2.13 14.69 -18.01
N ASP A 103 1.91 14.59 -16.71
CA ASP A 103 2.92 14.89 -15.70
C ASP A 103 3.89 13.71 -15.50
N GLY A 104 5.14 14.02 -15.14
CA GLY A 104 6.08 13.00 -14.66
C GLY A 104 5.72 12.54 -13.24
N PHE A 105 5.92 11.26 -12.95
CA PHE A 105 5.83 10.73 -11.60
C PHE A 105 6.86 11.40 -10.67
N LYS A 106 6.43 11.75 -9.45
CA LYS A 106 7.28 12.30 -8.40
C LYS A 106 7.11 11.48 -7.12
N PRO A 107 8.17 11.24 -6.34
CA PRO A 107 8.04 10.53 -5.07
C PRO A 107 7.15 11.33 -4.12
N ARG A 108 6.17 10.64 -3.52
CA ARG A 108 5.29 11.17 -2.46
C ARG A 108 5.81 10.80 -1.08
N TRP A 109 6.25 9.56 -0.92
CA TRP A 109 6.90 9.05 0.29
C TRP A 109 7.75 7.81 -0.02
N GLN A 110 8.60 7.46 0.91
CA GLN A 110 9.50 6.32 0.83
C GLN A 110 9.60 5.64 2.19
N ILE A 111 9.72 4.32 2.18
CA ILE A 111 10.10 3.48 3.30
C ILE A 111 11.43 2.85 2.90
N GLU A 112 12.44 2.97 3.74
CA GLU A 112 13.75 2.35 3.56
C GLU A 112 14.07 1.51 4.80
N GLN A 113 14.59 0.32 4.53
CA GLN A 113 15.11 -0.58 5.56
C GLN A 113 16.48 -1.06 5.09
N GLU A 114 17.50 -0.84 5.89
CA GLU A 114 18.85 -1.37 5.68
C GLU A 114 19.16 -2.37 6.80
N THR A 115 19.64 -3.55 6.41
CA THR A 115 20.07 -4.58 7.34
C THR A 115 21.46 -5.04 6.96
N THR A 116 22.37 -5.06 7.93
CA THR A 116 23.73 -5.60 7.78
C THR A 116 23.88 -6.81 8.68
N CYS A 117 24.67 -7.81 8.23
CA CYS A 117 24.85 -9.04 9.00
C CYS A 117 26.31 -9.50 9.03
N PRO A 118 27.00 -9.43 10.20
CA PRO A 118 28.39 -9.82 10.32
C PRO A 118 28.55 -11.34 10.47
N GLY A 119 28.81 -12.04 9.37
CA GLY A 119 29.23 -13.45 9.38
C GLY A 119 28.16 -14.46 9.81
N LEU A 120 26.88 -14.09 9.68
CA LEU A 120 25.73 -14.94 9.93
C LEU A 120 24.80 -14.95 8.71
N ASP A 121 23.74 -15.74 8.76
CA ASP A 121 22.75 -15.80 7.70
C ASP A 121 21.95 -14.48 7.67
N LEU A 122 21.84 -13.87 6.47
CA LEU A 122 21.10 -12.66 6.23
C LEU A 122 19.89 -12.98 5.33
N ASP A 123 18.67 -12.84 5.88
CA ASP A 123 17.44 -12.99 5.12
C ASP A 123 16.56 -11.76 5.31
N VAL A 124 16.39 -10.98 4.22
CA VAL A 124 15.65 -9.70 4.25
C VAL A 124 14.89 -9.56 2.95
N ASP A 125 13.58 -9.52 3.00
CA ASP A 125 12.76 -9.34 1.80
C ASP A 125 11.39 -8.72 2.11
N PHE A 126 10.68 -8.33 1.06
CA PHE A 126 9.26 -7.98 1.15
C PHE A 126 8.38 -9.23 1.06
N TYR A 127 7.27 -9.20 1.79
CA TYR A 127 6.16 -10.12 1.53
C TYR A 127 5.35 -9.60 0.33
N ASN A 128 5.80 -9.94 -0.89
CA ASN A 128 5.29 -9.40 -2.14
C ASN A 128 3.80 -9.67 -2.40
N ASP A 129 3.29 -10.80 -1.91
CA ASP A 129 1.90 -11.22 -2.09
C ASP A 129 0.89 -10.47 -1.21
N VAL A 130 1.35 -9.88 -0.09
CA VAL A 130 0.52 -9.08 0.82
C VAL A 130 0.84 -7.59 0.79
N SER A 131 1.94 -7.19 0.14
CA SER A 131 2.24 -5.78 -0.12
C SER A 131 1.45 -5.32 -1.33
N ASP A 132 0.43 -4.47 -1.14
CA ASP A 132 -0.53 -4.12 -2.17
C ASP A 132 -1.19 -2.75 -1.94
N VAL A 133 -2.05 -2.35 -2.89
CA VAL A 133 -2.76 -1.07 -2.90
C VAL A 133 -4.25 -1.31 -3.10
N GLY A 134 -5.07 -0.65 -2.31
CA GLY A 134 -6.52 -0.74 -2.42
C GLY A 134 -7.23 0.44 -1.77
N ASP A 135 -8.49 0.64 -2.08
CA ASP A 135 -9.39 1.58 -1.39
C ASP A 135 -10.26 0.77 -0.41
N LEU A 136 -9.72 0.54 0.78
CA LEU A 136 -10.29 -0.36 1.78
C LEU A 136 -11.51 0.26 2.48
N ASN A 137 -11.48 1.56 2.70
CA ASN A 137 -12.52 2.30 3.39
C ASN A 137 -13.56 2.91 2.44
N LYS A 138 -13.33 2.83 1.12
CA LYS A 138 -14.18 3.30 0.02
C LYS A 138 -14.37 4.82 0.02
N ASP A 139 -13.35 5.56 0.40
CA ASP A 139 -13.36 7.01 0.37
C ASP A 139 -12.75 7.59 -0.91
N GLY A 140 -12.22 6.74 -1.78
CA GLY A 140 -11.61 7.09 -3.05
C GLY A 140 -10.14 7.46 -2.97
N ILE A 141 -9.51 7.33 -1.78
CA ILE A 141 -8.06 7.43 -1.59
C ILE A 141 -7.50 6.03 -1.36
N ALA A 142 -6.36 5.75 -1.95
CA ALA A 142 -5.76 4.44 -1.84
C ALA A 142 -5.01 4.27 -0.50
N GLU A 143 -5.23 3.13 0.16
CA GLU A 143 -4.34 2.61 1.19
C GLU A 143 -3.27 1.75 0.54
N VAL A 144 -2.02 2.04 0.88
CA VAL A 144 -0.83 1.32 0.41
C VAL A 144 -0.25 0.52 1.57
N THR A 145 -0.25 -0.79 1.47
CA THR A 145 0.30 -1.71 2.47
C THR A 145 1.63 -2.26 1.98
N VAL A 146 2.66 -2.17 2.82
CA VAL A 146 3.99 -2.75 2.59
C VAL A 146 4.33 -3.64 3.79
N ALA A 147 4.72 -4.88 3.54
CA ALA A 147 5.13 -5.83 4.56
C ALA A 147 6.51 -6.40 4.22
N SER A 148 7.40 -6.46 5.20
CA SER A 148 8.77 -6.96 5.07
C SER A 148 9.17 -7.80 6.28
N HIS A 149 10.23 -8.58 6.09
CA HIS A 149 10.93 -9.24 7.18
C HIS A 149 12.42 -8.96 7.11
N SER A 150 13.09 -9.12 8.24
CA SER A 150 14.55 -9.11 8.32
C SER A 150 15.04 -10.09 9.35
N PHE A 151 16.17 -10.70 9.04
CA PHE A 151 16.85 -11.65 9.89
C PHE A 151 18.36 -11.51 9.72
N CYS A 152 19.08 -11.47 10.81
CA CYS A 152 20.52 -11.65 10.86
C CYS A 152 20.81 -12.56 12.04
N GLY A 153 21.09 -13.82 11.79
CA GLY A 153 21.25 -14.79 12.86
C GLY A 153 21.74 -16.13 12.36
N GLY A 154 21.78 -17.12 13.26
CA GLY A 154 22.12 -18.50 12.94
C GLY A 154 21.08 -19.43 13.55
N GLY A 155 20.66 -20.46 12.79
CA GLY A 155 19.71 -21.44 13.28
C GLY A 155 18.25 -21.11 13.08
N ILE A 156 17.43 -21.28 14.11
CA ILE A 156 15.95 -21.21 14.03
C ILE A 156 15.39 -20.00 14.79
N ASP A 157 16.10 -18.88 14.78
CA ASP A 157 15.59 -17.68 15.46
C ASP A 157 14.44 -17.00 14.69
N PRO A 158 13.50 -16.34 15.37
CA PRO A 158 12.43 -15.59 14.71
C PRO A 158 12.95 -14.43 13.87
N HIS A 159 12.32 -14.20 12.72
CA HIS A 159 12.55 -13.00 11.90
C HIS A 159 11.77 -11.82 12.45
N ASP A 160 12.35 -10.63 12.40
CA ASP A 160 11.62 -9.41 12.63
C ASP A 160 10.66 -9.11 11.45
N ILE A 161 9.45 -8.71 11.77
CA ILE A 161 8.40 -8.38 10.80
C ILE A 161 8.01 -6.92 10.96
N ALA A 162 7.93 -6.21 9.84
CA ALA A 162 7.40 -4.86 9.76
C ALA A 162 6.27 -4.80 8.73
N ILE A 163 5.12 -4.27 9.12
CA ILE A 163 4.00 -3.99 8.22
C ILE A 163 3.65 -2.52 8.38
N GLU A 164 3.68 -1.78 7.29
CA GLU A 164 3.26 -0.38 7.26
C GLU A 164 2.16 -0.18 6.21
N MET A 165 1.07 0.46 6.63
CA MET A 165 0.03 0.90 5.73
C MET A 165 -0.06 2.41 5.78
N ARG A 166 -0.15 3.04 4.60
CA ARG A 166 -0.29 4.50 4.46
C ARG A 166 -1.53 4.88 3.68
N GLU A 167 -2.23 5.89 4.19
CA GLU A 167 -3.35 6.57 3.56
C GLU A 167 -3.06 8.08 3.58
N GLY A 168 -2.75 8.67 2.43
CA GLY A 168 -2.32 10.07 2.38
C GLY A 168 -1.11 10.34 3.27
N GLN A 169 -1.31 11.09 4.36
CA GLN A 169 -0.28 11.40 5.36
C GLN A 169 -0.36 10.51 6.61
N ALA A 170 -1.39 9.69 6.74
CA ALA A 170 -1.53 8.79 7.85
C ALA A 170 -0.65 7.54 7.66
N SER A 171 -0.06 7.07 8.76
CA SER A 171 0.73 5.83 8.80
C SER A 171 0.25 4.96 9.96
N TYR A 172 0.07 3.68 9.66
CA TYR A 172 -0.38 2.63 10.55
C TYR A 172 0.63 1.48 10.51
N THR A 173 1.20 1.10 11.65
CA THR A 173 2.27 0.08 11.65
C THR A 173 1.98 -1.06 12.61
N ILE A 174 2.44 -2.24 12.22
CA ILE A 174 2.62 -3.42 13.06
C ILE A 174 4.09 -3.79 12.97
N THR A 175 4.73 -3.99 14.13
CA THR A 175 6.05 -4.62 14.23
C THR A 175 5.97 -5.83 15.12
N GLY A 176 6.89 -6.76 14.95
CA GLY A 176 6.93 -7.94 15.78
C GLY A 176 7.84 -9.02 15.22
N GLN A 177 7.61 -10.27 15.63
CA GLN A 177 8.46 -11.40 15.24
C GLN A 177 7.63 -12.53 14.63
N SER A 178 8.24 -13.28 13.73
CA SER A 178 7.65 -14.52 13.23
C SER A 178 7.54 -15.55 14.37
N LEU A 179 6.53 -16.42 14.28
CA LEU A 179 6.33 -17.51 15.22
C LEU A 179 6.96 -18.78 14.67
N ILE A 180 7.93 -19.32 15.38
CA ILE A 180 8.59 -20.58 15.07
C ILE A 180 8.17 -21.62 16.08
N THR A 181 7.86 -22.83 15.60
CA THR A 181 7.52 -23.98 16.46
C THR A 181 8.48 -25.13 16.15
N PRO A 182 9.64 -25.20 16.84
CA PRO A 182 10.58 -26.29 16.64
C PRO A 182 9.97 -27.62 17.06
N ALA A 183 10.40 -28.69 16.42
CA ALA A 183 9.86 -30.03 16.73
C ALA A 183 10.20 -30.47 18.17
N GLY A 184 9.16 -30.61 19.00
CA GLY A 184 9.31 -31.04 20.39
C GLY A 184 9.70 -29.96 21.39
N GLU A 185 9.69 -28.70 20.97
CA GLU A 185 9.99 -27.53 21.82
C GLU A 185 8.79 -26.59 21.92
N GLU A 186 8.85 -25.64 22.86
CA GLU A 186 7.87 -24.57 22.95
C GLU A 186 8.05 -23.56 21.80
N PRO A 187 6.97 -22.96 21.29
CA PRO A 187 7.05 -21.91 20.28
C PRO A 187 7.86 -20.71 20.77
N ILE A 188 8.62 -20.08 19.85
CA ILE A 188 9.41 -18.88 20.09
C ILE A 188 9.00 -17.77 19.11
N GLY A 189 9.10 -16.51 19.53
CA GLY A 189 8.65 -15.36 18.73
C GLY A 189 7.14 -15.18 18.75
N GLY A 190 6.62 -14.49 17.73
CA GLY A 190 5.19 -14.21 17.59
C GLY A 190 4.74 -12.93 18.31
N GLU A 191 5.65 -12.20 18.95
CA GLU A 191 5.38 -10.89 19.56
C GLU A 191 4.89 -9.91 18.51
N ARG A 192 3.98 -9.04 18.94
CA ARG A 192 3.38 -8.03 18.07
C ARG A 192 3.19 -6.71 18.81
N GLU A 193 3.52 -5.62 18.16
CA GLU A 193 3.24 -4.27 18.62
C GLU A 193 2.52 -3.48 17.54
N ASP A 194 1.37 -2.91 17.90
CA ASP A 194 0.57 -2.03 17.04
C ASP A 194 0.85 -0.58 17.40
N SER A 195 1.03 0.29 16.39
CA SER A 195 1.14 1.73 16.60
C SER A 195 -0.12 2.32 17.23
N ALA A 196 0.03 3.47 17.89
CA ALA A 196 -1.11 4.21 18.44
C ALA A 196 -2.10 4.65 17.35
N SER A 197 -1.61 4.99 16.15
CA SER A 197 -2.43 5.32 14.99
C SER A 197 -3.29 4.12 14.56
N LEU A 198 -2.69 2.92 14.47
CA LEU A 198 -3.42 1.71 14.12
C LEU A 198 -4.49 1.36 15.17
N LYS A 199 -4.15 1.42 16.45
CA LYS A 199 -5.10 1.15 17.55
C LYS A 199 -6.35 2.04 17.48
N ASN A 200 -6.21 3.27 16.95
CA ASN A 200 -7.29 4.24 16.80
C ASN A 200 -7.87 4.35 15.39
N ALA A 201 -7.38 3.55 14.43
CA ALA A 201 -7.84 3.56 13.04
C ALA A 201 -9.29 3.06 12.89
N ALA A 202 -9.88 3.30 11.72
CA ALA A 202 -11.18 2.75 11.36
C ALA A 202 -11.16 1.20 11.43
N PRO A 203 -12.28 0.54 11.79
CA PRO A 203 -12.31 -0.92 11.93
C PRO A 203 -11.80 -1.67 10.70
N VAL A 204 -12.20 -1.25 9.50
CA VAL A 204 -11.80 -1.89 8.23
C VAL A 204 -10.28 -1.87 8.03
N LEU A 205 -9.60 -0.79 8.41
CA LEU A 205 -8.14 -0.68 8.31
C LEU A 205 -7.44 -1.60 9.32
N ARG A 206 -7.95 -1.65 10.55
CA ARG A 206 -7.45 -2.59 11.58
C ARG A 206 -7.64 -4.05 11.18
N GLU A 207 -8.80 -4.38 10.61
CA GLU A 207 -9.11 -5.73 10.14
C GLU A 207 -8.18 -6.14 9.00
N HIS A 208 -7.92 -5.25 8.04
CA HIS A 208 -6.96 -5.47 6.97
C HIS A 208 -5.56 -5.73 7.52
N MET A 209 -5.03 -4.83 8.34
CA MET A 209 -3.69 -4.95 8.93
C MET A 209 -3.56 -6.24 9.76
N ASN A 210 -4.62 -6.60 10.48
CA ASN A 210 -4.65 -7.86 11.22
C ASN A 210 -4.63 -9.08 10.28
N ALA A 211 -5.35 -9.03 9.17
CA ALA A 211 -5.34 -10.10 8.16
C ALA A 211 -3.95 -10.27 7.53
N VAL A 212 -3.26 -9.17 7.22
CA VAL A 212 -1.88 -9.20 6.71
C VAL A 212 -0.95 -9.84 7.73
N TRP A 213 -1.02 -9.43 9.01
CA TRP A 213 -0.23 -10.05 10.09
C TRP A 213 -0.44 -11.56 10.17
N GLN A 214 -1.70 -12.01 10.14
CA GLN A 214 -2.03 -13.45 10.21
C GLN A 214 -1.48 -14.24 9.02
N GLN A 215 -1.25 -13.61 7.89
CA GLN A 215 -0.67 -14.26 6.72
C GLN A 215 0.84 -14.40 6.79
N VAL A 216 1.55 -13.50 7.50
CA VAL A 216 3.02 -13.46 7.47
C VAL A 216 3.69 -14.04 8.71
N PHE A 217 3.12 -13.86 9.91
CA PHE A 217 3.84 -14.18 11.16
C PHE A 217 4.12 -15.67 11.38
N LYS A 218 3.45 -16.57 10.65
CA LYS A 218 3.67 -18.03 10.71
C LYS A 218 4.36 -18.59 9.47
N ARG A 219 4.82 -17.73 8.54
CA ARG A 219 5.49 -18.24 7.33
C ARG A 219 6.84 -18.83 7.71
N PRO A 220 7.13 -20.06 7.26
CA PRO A 220 8.48 -20.60 7.40
C PRO A 220 9.42 -19.78 6.49
N TRP A 221 10.59 -19.43 7.00
CA TRP A 221 11.59 -18.64 6.29
C TRP A 221 12.07 -19.29 4.98
N SER A 222 12.03 -20.61 4.86
CA SER A 222 12.48 -21.38 3.68
C SER A 222 11.59 -21.23 2.44
N GLU A 223 10.43 -20.58 2.55
CA GLU A 223 9.50 -20.39 1.41
C GLU A 223 9.64 -19.00 0.78
N ALA A 224 10.44 -18.10 1.34
CA ALA A 224 10.55 -16.72 0.85
C ALA A 224 11.42 -16.58 -0.41
N SER A 225 12.31 -17.54 -0.69
CA SER A 225 13.10 -17.56 -1.93
C SER A 225 13.13 -18.99 -2.50
N PRO A 226 12.61 -19.20 -3.71
CA PRO A 226 12.96 -20.45 -4.40
C PRO A 226 14.49 -20.46 -4.62
N PRO A 227 15.15 -21.62 -4.48
CA PRO A 227 16.57 -21.72 -4.76
C PRO A 227 16.80 -21.21 -6.18
N SER A 228 17.82 -20.37 -6.35
CA SER A 228 18.28 -20.00 -7.68
C SER A 228 18.80 -21.27 -8.34
N ASP A 229 18.15 -21.74 -9.40
CA ASP A 229 18.56 -22.89 -10.20
C ASP A 229 19.89 -22.70 -10.97
N ASP A 230 20.74 -21.77 -10.55
CA ASP A 230 22.01 -21.44 -11.15
C ASP A 230 23.19 -21.76 -10.21
N ASP A 231 23.32 -23.02 -9.79
CA ASP A 231 24.62 -23.54 -9.33
C ASP A 231 25.19 -24.47 -10.43
N PRO A 232 26.12 -23.97 -11.29
CA PRO A 232 26.67 -24.76 -12.40
C PRO A 232 27.73 -25.78 -11.99
N ASP A 233 27.99 -25.99 -10.70
CA ASP A 233 29.14 -26.77 -10.23
C ASP A 233 28.84 -28.20 -9.75
N ASP A 234 27.62 -28.74 -9.97
CA ASP A 234 27.29 -30.12 -9.59
C ASP A 234 27.41 -31.12 -10.75
N GLU A 235 28.44 -30.97 -11.59
CA GLU A 235 28.96 -32.05 -12.44
C GLU A 235 30.20 -32.65 -11.75
N ALA A 236 30.00 -33.61 -10.87
CA ALA A 236 31.04 -34.46 -10.33
C ALA A 236 31.17 -35.78 -11.11
N PRO A 237 32.33 -36.43 -11.10
CA PRO A 237 33.03 -37.19 -12.13
C PRO A 237 32.45 -38.55 -12.47
#